data_cec560bdcac936355b5a4af88568b315
#
_entry.id   cec560bdcac936355b5a4af88568b315
#
_cell.length_a   1.000
_cell.length_b   1.000
_cell.length_c   1.000
_cell.angle_alpha   90.00
_cell.angle_beta   90.00
_cell.angle_gamma   90.00
#
_symmetry.space_group_name_H-M   'P 1'
#
loop_
_entity.id
_entity.type
_entity.pdbx_description
1 polymer ?
#
loop_
_entity_poly.entity_id
_entity_poly.type
_entity_poly.pdbx_seq_one_letter_code
_entity_poly.pdbx_strand_id
1 'polypeptide(L)'
;FFQAEDGIRDRSPSRGLGDVYKRQYAQARIMPAERLVSLPDFIEDQQAAAMMLQGMTVEYLIRRTFSVQEGQTVLFHAIAGGVGLLACQWLKQMGAVVIGTAGSEEKAALASAHGCDHVIIYDHEDIVERVNEITDGAGVPVVYDSVGKDTWDASIASLQTRGVMVSFGASSGLPDNFSVNQLQFKGSLYVTRPTLLHYVATRSDLLGSANALFEAAKNGLKVDINQTFPLEDTALAHRALEARQTTGSTVLIT
;
A
#
# COMPACT_ATOMS: atom_id res chain seq x y z
N PHE A 1 2.17 13.10 19.07
CA PHE A 1 1.81 14.39 19.73
C PHE A 1 2.31 15.52 18.86
N PHE A 2 1.41 16.39 18.42
CA PHE A 2 1.77 17.52 17.59
C PHE A 2 1.42 18.80 18.35
N GLN A 3 2.42 19.64 18.61
CA GLN A 3 2.26 20.94 19.23
C GLN A 3 2.63 22.04 18.22
N ALA A 4 1.92 23.16 18.29
CA ALA A 4 2.08 24.26 17.36
C ALA A 4 3.24 25.15 17.75
N GLU A 5 4.12 25.48 16.80
CA GLU A 5 4.96 26.65 16.91
C GLU A 5 4.56 27.74 15.91
N ASP A 6 4.48 28.96 16.40
CA ASP A 6 4.22 30.16 15.60
C ASP A 6 5.38 30.44 14.63
N GLY A 7 5.07 30.54 13.36
CA GLY A 7 6.03 31.09 12.40
C GLY A 7 6.04 30.47 11.02
N ILE A 8 5.35 29.33 10.79
CA ILE A 8 5.33 28.71 9.47
C ILE A 8 3.92 28.81 8.88
N ARG A 9 3.55 29.98 8.38
CA ARG A 9 2.35 30.18 7.58
C ARG A 9 2.68 29.98 6.11
N ASP A 10 2.32 28.82 5.56
CA ASP A 10 2.20 28.69 4.11
C ASP A 10 0.87 29.30 3.68
N ARG A 11 0.92 30.41 2.96
CA ARG A 11 -0.27 31.15 2.48
C ARG A 11 -0.75 30.67 1.12
N SER A 12 -0.19 29.61 0.57
CA SER A 12 -0.67 29.04 -0.69
C SER A 12 -1.94 28.25 -0.43
N PRO A 13 -3.06 28.56 -1.11
CA PRO A 13 -4.24 27.73 -1.02
C PRO A 13 -3.90 26.35 -1.53
N SER A 14 -4.12 25.34 -0.67
CA SER A 14 -3.93 23.93 -0.99
C SER A 14 -4.75 23.56 -2.22
N ARG A 15 -4.07 23.26 -3.31
CA ARG A 15 -4.67 22.66 -4.50
C ARG A 15 -4.26 21.21 -4.60
N GLY A 16 -4.85 20.36 -3.76
CA GLY A 16 -4.67 18.91 -3.84
C GLY A 16 -3.61 18.33 -2.89
N LEU A 17 -3.20 17.11 -3.16
CA LEU A 17 -2.35 16.24 -2.33
C LEU A 17 -1.02 16.84 -1.85
N GLY A 18 -0.50 17.87 -2.49
CA GLY A 18 0.77 18.50 -2.15
C GLY A 18 0.87 19.04 -0.73
N ASP A 19 -0.25 19.46 -0.12
CA ASP A 19 -0.24 20.01 1.25
C ASP A 19 -0.36 18.93 2.32
N VAL A 20 -0.93 17.78 1.99
CA VAL A 20 -1.02 16.65 2.93
C VAL A 20 0.36 16.07 3.23
N TYR A 21 1.26 16.12 2.27
CA TYR A 21 2.62 15.59 2.39
C TYR A 21 3.67 16.63 2.76
N LYS A 22 3.33 17.91 2.76
CA LYS A 22 4.24 18.96 3.22
C LYS A 22 4.36 18.94 4.74
N ARG A 23 5.61 19.06 5.25
CA ARG A 23 5.92 19.15 6.68
C ARG A 23 5.60 17.89 7.50
N GLN A 24 5.69 16.70 6.90
CA GLN A 24 5.57 15.45 7.65
C GLN A 24 6.75 15.23 8.59
N TYR A 25 7.94 15.63 8.17
CA TYR A 25 9.17 15.46 8.94
C TYR A 25 9.39 16.70 9.80
N ALA A 26 8.85 16.67 11.00
CA ALA A 26 8.93 17.79 11.94
C ALA A 26 8.74 17.26 13.37
N GLN A 27 9.42 17.87 14.34
CA GLN A 27 9.25 17.60 15.77
C GLN A 27 7.85 18.01 16.27
N ALA A 28 7.26 19.02 15.63
CA ALA A 28 5.92 19.50 15.96
C ALA A 28 5.19 19.99 14.71
N ARG A 29 3.87 19.83 14.70
CA ARG A 29 3.01 20.22 13.58
C ARG A 29 1.63 20.66 14.08
N ILE A 30 1.09 21.73 13.53
CA ILE A 30 -0.32 22.11 13.70
C ILE A 30 -1.19 21.31 12.72
N MET A 31 -2.23 20.68 13.24
CA MET A 31 -3.21 19.96 12.43
C MET A 31 -4.64 20.27 12.89
N PRO A 32 -5.62 20.28 11.96
CA PRO A 32 -7.03 20.33 12.33
C PRO A 32 -7.42 19.13 13.21
N ALA A 33 -8.10 19.39 14.33
CA ALA A 33 -8.46 18.34 15.29
C ALA A 33 -9.35 17.23 14.68
N GLU A 34 -10.18 17.59 13.69
CA GLU A 34 -11.02 16.62 12.99
C GLU A 34 -10.24 15.61 12.14
N ARG A 35 -8.94 15.85 11.92
CA ARG A 35 -8.04 14.92 11.22
C ARG A 35 -7.24 14.03 12.17
N LEU A 36 -7.37 14.23 13.47
CA LEU A 36 -6.67 13.43 14.47
C LEU A 36 -7.50 12.20 14.84
N VAL A 37 -6.83 11.08 15.00
CA VAL A 37 -7.42 9.82 15.48
C VAL A 37 -6.75 9.47 16.80
N SER A 38 -7.54 9.15 17.82
CA SER A 38 -7.01 8.65 19.09
C SER A 38 -6.48 7.24 18.92
N LEU A 39 -5.26 6.99 19.38
CA LEU A 39 -4.68 5.66 19.37
C LEU A 39 -5.20 4.84 20.54
N PRO A 40 -5.51 3.54 20.33
CA PRO A 40 -5.72 2.61 21.44
C PRO A 40 -4.44 2.42 22.26
N ASP A 41 -4.61 2.15 23.57
CA ASP A 41 -3.47 1.99 24.52
C ASP A 41 -2.51 0.84 24.15
N PHE A 42 -2.94 -0.11 23.34
CA PHE A 42 -2.10 -1.24 22.91
C PHE A 42 -1.25 -0.95 21.67
N ILE A 43 -1.32 0.26 21.09
CA ILE A 43 -0.53 0.68 19.93
C ILE A 43 0.46 1.74 20.37
N GLU A 44 1.75 1.43 20.24
CA GLU A 44 2.83 2.36 20.52
C GLU A 44 2.98 3.43 19.42
N ASP A 45 3.54 4.58 19.76
CA ASP A 45 3.70 5.73 18.84
C ASP A 45 4.47 5.36 17.56
N GLN A 46 5.54 4.58 17.68
CA GLN A 46 6.32 4.14 16.51
C GLN A 46 5.52 3.17 15.61
N GLN A 47 4.74 2.28 16.24
CA GLN A 47 3.84 1.41 15.48
C GLN A 47 2.77 2.22 14.75
N ALA A 48 2.17 3.21 15.42
CA ALA A 48 1.21 4.11 14.81
C ALA A 48 1.83 4.87 13.62
N ALA A 49 3.04 5.39 13.76
CA ALA A 49 3.77 6.06 12.68
C ALA A 49 4.00 5.13 11.48
N ALA A 50 4.29 3.85 11.72
CA ALA A 50 4.54 2.85 10.71
C ALA A 50 3.26 2.33 10.02
N MET A 51 2.09 2.35 10.72
CA MET A 51 0.90 1.66 10.24
C MET A 51 -0.23 2.56 9.74
N MET A 52 -0.41 3.78 10.27
CA MET A 52 -1.64 4.55 10.03
C MET A 52 -1.87 4.84 8.55
N LEU A 53 -0.88 5.38 7.84
CA LEU A 53 -1.01 5.64 6.40
C LEU A 53 -1.12 4.34 5.60
N GLN A 54 -0.23 3.41 5.85
CA GLN A 54 -0.12 2.17 5.08
C GLN A 54 -1.31 1.25 5.36
N GLY A 55 -1.69 1.07 6.60
CA GLY A 55 -2.80 0.20 7.00
C GLY A 55 -4.16 0.73 6.56
N MET A 56 -4.44 2.04 6.69
CA MET A 56 -5.67 2.61 6.12
C MET A 56 -5.66 2.55 4.58
N THR A 57 -4.47 2.56 3.95
CA THR A 57 -4.36 2.30 2.51
C THR A 57 -4.77 0.86 2.20
N VAL A 58 -4.26 -0.12 2.92
CA VAL A 58 -4.68 -1.52 2.76
C VAL A 58 -6.19 -1.65 2.98
N GLU A 59 -6.73 -1.05 4.04
CA GLU A 59 -8.15 -1.11 4.36
C GLU A 59 -9.01 -0.71 3.17
N TYR A 60 -8.79 0.48 2.59
CA TYR A 60 -9.64 0.90 1.49
C TYR A 60 -9.39 0.08 0.21
N LEU A 61 -8.16 -0.36 -0.05
CA LEU A 61 -7.84 -1.17 -1.22
C LEU A 61 -8.63 -2.47 -1.24
N ILE A 62 -8.53 -3.26 -0.15
CA ILE A 62 -9.04 -4.64 -0.11
C ILE A 62 -10.50 -4.76 0.33
N ARG A 63 -11.08 -3.71 0.93
CA ARG A 63 -12.45 -3.74 1.44
C ARG A 63 -13.42 -2.80 0.73
N ARG A 64 -12.92 -1.68 0.18
CA ARG A 64 -13.80 -0.64 -0.39
C ARG A 64 -13.55 -0.37 -1.88
N THR A 65 -12.32 -0.47 -2.37
CA THR A 65 -12.03 -0.35 -3.80
C THR A 65 -12.42 -1.63 -4.53
N PHE A 66 -11.94 -2.76 -4.05
CA PHE A 66 -12.38 -4.09 -4.44
C PHE A 66 -12.59 -4.90 -3.16
N SER A 67 -13.83 -5.30 -2.89
CA SER A 67 -14.16 -6.07 -1.69
C SER A 67 -13.74 -7.52 -1.88
N VAL A 68 -12.53 -7.85 -1.44
CA VAL A 68 -11.96 -9.20 -1.52
C VAL A 68 -12.81 -10.15 -0.68
N GLN A 69 -13.14 -11.31 -1.25
CA GLN A 69 -13.90 -12.37 -0.57
C GLN A 69 -12.98 -13.54 -0.21
N GLU A 70 -13.37 -14.31 0.79
CA GLU A 70 -12.70 -15.56 1.17
C GLU A 70 -12.52 -16.48 -0.04
N GLY A 71 -11.36 -17.11 -0.16
CA GLY A 71 -11.00 -18.00 -1.25
C GLY A 71 -10.60 -17.32 -2.57
N GLN A 72 -10.74 -16.01 -2.69
CA GLN A 72 -10.26 -15.31 -3.90
C GLN A 72 -8.74 -15.22 -3.93
N THR A 73 -8.16 -15.44 -5.12
CA THR A 73 -6.74 -15.22 -5.37
C THR A 73 -6.52 -13.79 -5.87
N VAL A 74 -5.60 -13.05 -5.27
CA VAL A 74 -5.26 -11.68 -5.64
C VAL A 74 -3.78 -11.53 -5.99
N LEU A 75 -3.46 -10.62 -6.90
CA LEU A 75 -2.07 -10.24 -7.20
C LEU A 75 -1.75 -8.90 -6.55
N PHE A 76 -0.65 -8.83 -5.80
CA PHE A 76 -0.19 -7.63 -5.13
C PHE A 76 1.29 -7.35 -5.45
N HIS A 77 1.58 -6.26 -6.16
CA HIS A 77 2.95 -5.88 -6.49
C HIS A 77 3.70 -5.24 -5.32
N ALA A 78 5.04 -5.38 -5.32
CA ALA A 78 5.92 -4.87 -4.27
C ALA A 78 5.52 -5.36 -2.85
N ILE A 79 5.28 -6.66 -2.75
CA ILE A 79 4.67 -7.30 -1.58
C ILE A 79 5.51 -7.18 -0.31
N ALA A 80 6.84 -7.05 -0.40
CA ALA A 80 7.73 -6.86 0.75
C ALA A 80 7.87 -5.40 1.21
N GLY A 81 7.14 -4.47 0.60
CA GLY A 81 7.06 -3.07 1.04
C GLY A 81 6.09 -2.89 2.22
N GLY A 82 6.08 -1.71 2.84
CA GLY A 82 5.26 -1.46 4.02
C GLY A 82 3.76 -1.68 3.83
N VAL A 83 3.19 -1.27 2.70
CA VAL A 83 1.79 -1.57 2.36
C VAL A 83 1.63 -3.07 2.06
N GLY A 84 2.57 -3.67 1.34
CA GLY A 84 2.53 -5.08 0.93
C GLY A 84 2.52 -6.04 2.11
N LEU A 85 3.41 -5.87 3.09
CA LEU A 85 3.47 -6.73 4.28
C LEU A 85 2.20 -6.66 5.13
N LEU A 86 1.59 -5.48 5.24
CA LEU A 86 0.30 -5.34 5.91
C LEU A 86 -0.84 -5.97 5.09
N ALA A 87 -0.80 -5.80 3.76
CA ALA A 87 -1.79 -6.39 2.86
C ALA A 87 -1.75 -7.91 2.89
N CYS A 88 -0.56 -8.53 2.87
CA CYS A 88 -0.39 -9.98 3.01
C CYS A 88 -1.13 -10.52 4.22
N GLN A 89 -0.83 -9.97 5.39
CA GLN A 89 -1.38 -10.42 6.65
C GLN A 89 -2.91 -10.22 6.69
N TRP A 90 -3.39 -9.07 6.25
CA TRP A 90 -4.81 -8.77 6.31
C TRP A 90 -5.63 -9.58 5.31
N LEU A 91 -5.14 -9.75 4.07
CA LEU A 91 -5.74 -10.63 3.08
C LEU A 91 -5.77 -12.09 3.56
N LYS A 92 -4.70 -12.55 4.21
CA LYS A 92 -4.65 -13.88 4.81
C LYS A 92 -5.68 -14.05 5.93
N GLN A 93 -5.86 -13.03 6.80
CA GLN A 93 -6.92 -13.02 7.82
C GLN A 93 -8.33 -13.08 7.20
N MET A 94 -8.50 -12.54 5.99
CA MET A 94 -9.76 -12.59 5.23
C MET A 94 -9.95 -13.92 4.47
N GLY A 95 -8.99 -14.84 4.54
CA GLY A 95 -9.05 -16.12 3.83
C GLY A 95 -8.77 -16.06 2.33
N ALA A 96 -8.16 -14.96 1.85
CA ALA A 96 -7.73 -14.83 0.46
C ALA A 96 -6.42 -15.58 0.21
N VAL A 97 -6.18 -15.95 -1.05
CA VAL A 97 -4.89 -16.46 -1.55
C VAL A 97 -4.11 -15.28 -2.13
N VAL A 98 -2.90 -15.05 -1.64
CA VAL A 98 -2.09 -13.89 -2.01
C VAL A 98 -0.93 -14.31 -2.91
N ILE A 99 -0.94 -13.81 -4.14
CA ILE A 99 0.22 -13.83 -5.03
C ILE A 99 0.92 -12.48 -4.88
N GLY A 100 2.19 -12.47 -4.49
CA GLY A 100 3.00 -11.27 -4.34
C GLY A 100 4.14 -11.21 -5.34
N THR A 101 4.62 -10.01 -5.68
CA THR A 101 5.86 -9.87 -6.46
C THR A 101 6.96 -9.24 -5.62
N ALA A 102 8.18 -9.74 -5.75
CA ALA A 102 9.38 -9.25 -5.06
C ALA A 102 10.59 -9.25 -6.01
N GLY A 103 11.61 -8.44 -5.70
CA GLY A 103 12.82 -8.33 -6.53
C GLY A 103 14.00 -9.15 -5.99
N SER A 104 13.83 -9.95 -4.92
CA SER A 104 14.90 -10.81 -4.41
C SER A 104 14.34 -11.92 -3.55
N GLU A 105 15.13 -13.00 -3.38
CA GLU A 105 14.82 -14.13 -2.48
C GLU A 105 14.60 -13.68 -1.03
N GLU A 106 15.40 -12.73 -0.54
CA GLU A 106 15.26 -12.21 0.81
C GLU A 106 13.90 -11.53 1.01
N LYS A 107 13.48 -10.70 0.03
CA LYS A 107 12.17 -10.04 0.05
C LYS A 107 11.03 -11.05 -0.11
N ALA A 108 11.24 -12.09 -0.89
CA ALA A 108 10.27 -13.17 -1.05
C ALA A 108 10.09 -13.95 0.26
N ALA A 109 11.17 -14.29 0.93
CA ALA A 109 11.13 -14.96 2.23
C ALA A 109 10.41 -14.12 3.29
N LEU A 110 10.67 -12.79 3.30
CA LEU A 110 9.98 -11.86 4.19
C LEU A 110 8.47 -11.82 3.92
N ALA A 111 8.05 -11.73 2.66
CA ALA A 111 6.64 -11.73 2.29
C ALA A 111 5.94 -13.05 2.66
N SER A 112 6.59 -14.19 2.42
CA SER A 112 6.08 -15.52 2.81
C SER A 112 5.89 -15.64 4.31
N ALA A 113 6.84 -15.11 5.11
CA ALA A 113 6.74 -15.09 6.57
C ALA A 113 5.55 -14.24 7.07
N HIS A 114 5.06 -13.30 6.24
CA HIS A 114 3.91 -12.46 6.52
C HIS A 114 2.59 -12.98 5.90
N GLY A 115 2.59 -14.20 5.35
CA GLY A 115 1.37 -14.85 4.87
C GLY A 115 1.11 -14.74 3.36
N CYS A 116 2.10 -14.30 2.56
CA CYS A 116 2.01 -14.43 1.11
C CYS A 116 2.07 -15.90 0.71
N ASP A 117 1.07 -16.40 0.00
CA ASP A 117 0.97 -17.81 -0.37
C ASP A 117 1.93 -18.16 -1.51
N HIS A 118 2.07 -17.25 -2.48
CA HIS A 118 2.95 -17.41 -3.63
C HIS A 118 3.72 -16.12 -3.85
N VAL A 119 5.06 -16.20 -3.94
CA VAL A 119 5.88 -15.03 -4.28
C VAL A 119 6.56 -15.26 -5.61
N ILE A 120 6.40 -14.31 -6.52
CA ILE A 120 7.02 -14.28 -7.85
C ILE A 120 8.23 -13.36 -7.77
N ILE A 121 9.42 -13.89 -8.08
CA ILE A 121 10.66 -13.11 -8.12
C ILE A 121 10.89 -12.66 -9.54
N TYR A 122 10.44 -11.45 -9.85
CA TYR A 122 10.36 -10.92 -11.21
C TYR A 122 11.73 -10.75 -11.92
N ASP A 123 12.85 -10.88 -11.21
CA ASP A 123 14.18 -10.91 -11.81
C ASP A 123 14.48 -12.25 -12.52
N HIS A 124 13.71 -13.31 -12.21
CA HIS A 124 13.93 -14.67 -12.68
C HIS A 124 12.68 -15.35 -13.24
N GLU A 125 11.50 -14.83 -12.95
CA GLU A 125 10.22 -15.42 -13.30
C GLU A 125 9.36 -14.43 -14.10
N ASP A 126 8.62 -14.93 -15.09
CA ASP A 126 7.59 -14.15 -15.76
C ASP A 126 6.33 -14.10 -14.90
N ILE A 127 5.87 -12.89 -14.60
CA ILE A 127 4.73 -12.67 -13.70
C ILE A 127 3.45 -13.30 -14.29
N VAL A 128 3.22 -13.14 -15.60
CA VAL A 128 1.98 -13.60 -16.24
C VAL A 128 1.95 -15.12 -16.32
N GLU A 129 3.06 -15.74 -16.66
CA GLU A 129 3.19 -17.21 -16.70
C GLU A 129 2.94 -17.79 -15.31
N ARG A 130 3.58 -17.23 -14.27
CA ARG A 130 3.40 -17.71 -12.90
C ARG A 130 1.98 -17.52 -12.37
N VAL A 131 1.34 -16.38 -12.66
CA VAL A 131 -0.07 -16.17 -12.29
C VAL A 131 -0.96 -17.19 -13.00
N ASN A 132 -0.74 -17.46 -14.29
CA ASN A 132 -1.50 -18.48 -15.01
C ASN A 132 -1.30 -19.88 -14.44
N GLU A 133 -0.09 -20.27 -14.06
CA GLU A 133 0.18 -21.56 -13.41
C GLU A 133 -0.58 -21.68 -12.08
N ILE A 134 -0.53 -20.64 -11.23
CA ILE A 134 -1.17 -20.65 -9.91
C ILE A 134 -2.70 -20.65 -10.02
N THR A 135 -3.24 -20.05 -11.06
CA THR A 135 -4.70 -19.89 -11.26
C THR A 135 -5.29 -20.83 -12.32
N ASP A 136 -4.55 -21.82 -12.78
CA ASP A 136 -4.95 -22.73 -13.87
C ASP A 136 -5.44 -21.96 -15.13
N GLY A 137 -4.79 -20.84 -15.43
CA GLY A 137 -5.13 -19.99 -16.58
C GLY A 137 -6.34 -19.07 -16.38
N ALA A 138 -6.96 -19.07 -15.21
CA ALA A 138 -8.14 -18.22 -14.95
C ALA A 138 -7.79 -16.72 -14.78
N GLY A 139 -6.57 -16.41 -14.36
CA GLY A 139 -6.17 -15.07 -13.94
C GLY A 139 -6.77 -14.67 -12.59
N VAL A 140 -6.51 -13.44 -12.15
CA VAL A 140 -6.98 -12.94 -10.85
C VAL A 140 -8.11 -11.91 -11.02
N PRO A 141 -9.07 -11.84 -10.07
CA PRO A 141 -10.15 -10.84 -10.11
C PRO A 141 -9.64 -9.42 -9.85
N VAL A 142 -8.50 -9.26 -9.18
CA VAL A 142 -7.95 -7.95 -8.86
C VAL A 142 -6.43 -7.99 -8.83
N VAL A 143 -5.80 -6.93 -9.36
CA VAL A 143 -4.39 -6.63 -9.21
C VAL A 143 -4.23 -5.31 -8.46
N TYR A 144 -3.43 -5.31 -7.41
CA TYR A 144 -3.03 -4.11 -6.66
C TYR A 144 -1.61 -3.72 -7.07
N ASP A 145 -1.46 -2.57 -7.71
CA ASP A 145 -0.21 -2.11 -8.29
C ASP A 145 0.20 -0.73 -7.76
N SER A 146 1.33 -0.68 -7.06
CA SER A 146 2.00 0.55 -6.60
C SER A 146 3.23 0.89 -7.43
N VAL A 147 3.62 0.04 -8.38
CA VAL A 147 4.85 0.17 -9.18
C VAL A 147 4.59 1.02 -10.43
N GLY A 148 3.60 0.66 -11.23
CA GLY A 148 3.16 1.45 -12.36
C GLY A 148 3.80 1.01 -13.67
N LYS A 149 4.63 1.86 -14.32
CA LYS A 149 5.17 1.63 -15.67
C LYS A 149 5.75 0.22 -15.86
N ASP A 150 6.61 -0.22 -14.96
CA ASP A 150 7.34 -1.48 -15.11
C ASP A 150 6.45 -2.74 -14.96
N THR A 151 5.30 -2.61 -14.30
CA THR A 151 4.40 -3.74 -14.01
C THR A 151 3.07 -3.67 -14.75
N TRP A 152 2.78 -2.56 -15.42
CA TRP A 152 1.47 -2.29 -16.02
C TRP A 152 0.98 -3.40 -16.95
N ASP A 153 1.81 -3.80 -17.91
CA ASP A 153 1.42 -4.79 -18.93
C ASP A 153 1.21 -6.17 -18.29
N ALA A 154 2.07 -6.57 -17.35
CA ALA A 154 1.92 -7.80 -16.60
C ALA A 154 0.68 -7.78 -15.70
N SER A 155 0.40 -6.65 -15.03
CA SER A 155 -0.80 -6.45 -14.23
C SER A 155 -2.08 -6.64 -15.05
N ILE A 156 -2.16 -5.98 -16.21
CA ILE A 156 -3.32 -6.09 -17.12
C ILE A 156 -3.46 -7.50 -17.69
N ALA A 157 -2.35 -8.17 -18.02
CA ALA A 157 -2.37 -9.51 -18.60
C ALA A 157 -2.69 -10.61 -17.57
N SER A 158 -2.48 -10.36 -16.29
CA SER A 158 -2.78 -11.29 -15.19
C SER A 158 -4.25 -11.27 -14.76
N LEU A 159 -5.04 -10.29 -15.22
CA LEU A 159 -6.44 -10.18 -14.83
C LEU A 159 -7.34 -11.16 -15.58
N GLN A 160 -8.28 -11.75 -14.86
CA GLN A 160 -9.40 -12.47 -15.47
C GLN A 160 -10.34 -11.51 -16.23
N THR A 161 -11.23 -12.06 -17.06
CA THR A 161 -12.30 -11.26 -17.69
C THR A 161 -13.11 -10.47 -16.65
N ARG A 162 -13.29 -9.17 -16.88
CA ARG A 162 -13.92 -8.20 -15.98
C ARG A 162 -13.16 -8.00 -14.66
N GLY A 163 -11.89 -8.33 -14.63
CA GLY A 163 -11.00 -8.06 -13.48
C GLY A 163 -10.74 -6.58 -13.28
N VAL A 164 -10.24 -6.23 -12.11
CA VAL A 164 -10.01 -4.85 -11.67
C VAL A 164 -8.52 -4.58 -11.49
N MET A 165 -7.98 -3.63 -12.23
CA MET A 165 -6.66 -3.07 -12.03
C MET A 165 -6.74 -1.89 -11.05
N VAL A 166 -6.14 -2.03 -9.88
CA VAL A 166 -6.07 -0.99 -8.86
C VAL A 166 -4.67 -0.40 -8.84
N SER A 167 -4.46 0.68 -9.61
CA SER A 167 -3.19 1.41 -9.67
C SER A 167 -3.12 2.44 -8.56
N PHE A 168 -2.59 2.09 -7.39
CA PHE A 168 -2.56 2.98 -6.22
C PHE A 168 -1.21 3.68 -6.00
N GLY A 169 -0.21 3.39 -6.83
CA GLY A 169 1.11 4.03 -6.82
C GLY A 169 1.73 4.12 -8.22
N ALA A 170 2.92 4.68 -8.30
CA ALA A 170 3.70 4.79 -9.54
C ALA A 170 5.20 4.95 -9.23
N SER A 171 5.79 4.03 -8.47
CA SER A 171 7.20 4.12 -8.05
C SER A 171 8.19 4.04 -9.24
N SER A 172 7.80 3.38 -10.33
CA SER A 172 8.57 3.33 -11.59
C SER A 172 8.09 4.35 -12.64
N GLY A 173 7.13 5.19 -12.28
CA GLY A 173 6.48 6.14 -13.19
C GLY A 173 5.08 5.71 -13.59
N LEU A 174 4.38 6.60 -14.30
CA LEU A 174 3.07 6.29 -14.87
C LEU A 174 3.24 5.41 -16.11
N PRO A 175 2.25 4.53 -16.41
CA PRO A 175 2.30 3.74 -17.63
C PRO A 175 2.27 4.64 -18.86
N ASP A 176 3.16 4.36 -19.82
CA ASP A 176 3.17 5.02 -21.12
C ASP A 176 2.08 4.40 -22.02
N ASN A 177 1.49 5.19 -22.88
CA ASN A 177 0.59 4.70 -23.94
C ASN A 177 -0.64 3.91 -23.48
N PHE A 178 -1.22 4.25 -22.32
CA PHE A 178 -2.49 3.65 -21.92
C PHE A 178 -3.60 3.99 -22.91
N SER A 179 -4.27 2.95 -23.41
CA SER A 179 -5.44 3.08 -24.30
C SER A 179 -6.65 2.38 -23.67
N VAL A 180 -7.79 3.06 -23.64
CA VAL A 180 -9.06 2.47 -23.18
C VAL A 180 -9.44 1.21 -23.97
N ASN A 181 -9.04 1.12 -25.25
CA ASN A 181 -9.27 -0.07 -26.06
C ASN A 181 -8.58 -1.33 -25.49
N GLN A 182 -7.46 -1.18 -24.79
CA GLN A 182 -6.79 -2.31 -24.14
C GLN A 182 -7.73 -3.01 -23.15
N LEU A 183 -8.56 -2.27 -22.45
CA LEU A 183 -9.49 -2.83 -21.47
C LEU A 183 -10.53 -3.74 -22.13
N GLN A 184 -11.01 -3.35 -23.30
CA GLN A 184 -11.95 -4.17 -24.08
C GLN A 184 -11.29 -5.46 -24.58
N PHE A 185 -10.13 -5.35 -25.24
CA PHE A 185 -9.46 -6.50 -25.85
C PHE A 185 -8.89 -7.47 -24.81
N LYS A 186 -8.55 -7.00 -23.61
CA LYS A 186 -8.04 -7.83 -22.52
C LYS A 186 -9.12 -8.39 -21.58
N GLY A 187 -10.41 -8.30 -21.96
CA GLY A 187 -11.48 -8.95 -21.22
C GLY A 187 -12.46 -8.00 -20.52
N SER A 188 -12.71 -6.80 -21.06
CA SER A 188 -13.63 -5.80 -20.49
C SER A 188 -13.25 -5.41 -19.06
N LEU A 189 -11.97 -5.09 -18.87
CA LEU A 189 -11.38 -4.81 -17.57
C LEU A 189 -11.85 -3.47 -16.99
N TYR A 190 -11.72 -3.33 -15.68
CA TYR A 190 -11.87 -2.07 -14.95
C TYR A 190 -10.49 -1.57 -14.52
N VAL A 191 -10.30 -0.25 -14.57
CA VAL A 191 -9.08 0.41 -14.04
C VAL A 191 -9.51 1.52 -13.10
N THR A 192 -8.91 1.56 -11.92
CA THR A 192 -9.09 2.66 -10.98
C THR A 192 -7.75 3.13 -10.43
N ARG A 193 -7.68 4.45 -10.14
CA ARG A 193 -6.53 5.06 -9.46
C ARG A 193 -6.99 5.76 -8.19
N PRO A 194 -7.15 4.99 -7.10
CA PRO A 194 -7.68 5.52 -5.86
C PRO A 194 -6.63 6.31 -5.08
N THR A 195 -7.10 7.13 -4.14
CA THR A 195 -6.27 7.78 -3.12
C THR A 195 -6.95 7.70 -1.77
N LEU A 196 -6.19 7.42 -0.70
CA LEU A 196 -6.70 7.35 0.66
C LEU A 196 -7.54 8.58 1.03
N LEU A 197 -7.15 9.77 0.57
CA LEU A 197 -7.84 11.01 0.93
C LEU A 197 -9.31 11.05 0.54
N HIS A 198 -9.67 10.42 -0.57
CA HIS A 198 -11.08 10.31 -0.97
C HIS A 198 -11.86 9.33 -0.10
N TYR A 199 -11.17 8.30 0.43
CA TYR A 199 -11.77 7.27 1.29
C TYR A 199 -11.88 7.68 2.76
N VAL A 200 -11.14 8.72 3.18
CA VAL A 200 -11.16 9.28 4.55
C VAL A 200 -11.56 10.76 4.56
N ALA A 201 -12.35 11.18 3.56
CA ALA A 201 -12.71 12.58 3.38
C ALA A 201 -13.57 13.11 4.54
N THR A 202 -14.49 12.30 5.03
CA THR A 202 -15.34 12.65 6.19
C THR A 202 -14.72 12.15 7.50
N ARG A 203 -15.11 12.76 8.63
CA ARG A 203 -14.70 12.29 9.96
C ARG A 203 -15.16 10.85 10.21
N SER A 204 -16.34 10.48 9.77
CA SER A 204 -16.88 9.12 9.89
C SER A 204 -16.04 8.11 9.13
N ASP A 205 -15.68 8.42 7.89
CA ASP A 205 -14.83 7.55 7.07
C ASP A 205 -13.44 7.37 7.67
N LEU A 206 -12.84 8.48 8.15
CA LEU A 206 -11.52 8.45 8.79
C LEU A 206 -11.53 7.53 10.02
N LEU A 207 -12.51 7.71 10.90
CA LEU A 207 -12.64 6.86 12.11
C LEU A 207 -12.98 5.42 11.75
N GLY A 208 -13.84 5.19 10.76
CA GLY A 208 -14.18 3.84 10.28
C GLY A 208 -12.96 3.09 9.77
N SER A 209 -12.14 3.74 8.94
CA SER A 209 -10.91 3.15 8.41
C SER A 209 -9.88 2.88 9.51
N ALA A 210 -9.67 3.85 10.41
CA ALA A 210 -8.72 3.69 11.52
C ALA A 210 -9.15 2.58 12.48
N ASN A 211 -10.44 2.51 12.86
CA ASN A 211 -10.95 1.47 13.73
C ASN A 211 -10.83 0.08 13.10
N ALA A 212 -11.09 -0.05 11.80
CA ALA A 212 -10.90 -1.32 11.10
C ALA A 212 -9.44 -1.77 11.14
N LEU A 213 -8.49 -0.84 10.99
CA LEU A 213 -7.07 -1.13 11.13
C LEU A 213 -6.71 -1.54 12.57
N PHE A 214 -7.22 -0.84 13.57
CA PHE A 214 -6.98 -1.18 14.98
C PHE A 214 -7.54 -2.57 15.36
N GLU A 215 -8.71 -2.92 14.85
CA GLU A 215 -9.26 -4.26 15.03
C GLU A 215 -8.39 -5.33 14.33
N ALA A 216 -7.88 -5.07 13.12
CA ALA A 216 -6.97 -5.98 12.45
C ALA A 216 -5.67 -6.17 13.26
N ALA A 217 -5.12 -5.10 13.82
CA ALA A 217 -3.93 -5.16 14.69
C ALA A 217 -4.22 -5.96 15.97
N LYS A 218 -5.37 -5.75 16.60
CA LYS A 218 -5.82 -6.53 17.77
C LYS A 218 -5.97 -8.02 17.46
N ASN A 219 -6.36 -8.35 16.23
CA ASN A 219 -6.51 -9.70 15.72
C ASN A 219 -5.21 -10.30 15.18
N GLY A 220 -4.06 -9.67 15.47
CA GLY A 220 -2.74 -10.23 15.19
C GLY A 220 -2.06 -9.72 13.91
N LEU A 221 -2.58 -8.67 13.24
CA LEU A 221 -1.83 -7.99 12.21
C LEU A 221 -0.64 -7.27 12.86
N LYS A 222 0.56 -7.71 12.49
CA LYS A 222 1.83 -7.18 13.04
C LYS A 222 2.32 -6.02 12.20
N VAL A 223 2.85 -5.02 12.89
CA VAL A 223 3.49 -3.86 12.27
C VAL A 223 4.98 -3.93 12.57
N ASP A 224 5.75 -4.37 11.57
CA ASP A 224 7.19 -4.45 11.71
C ASP A 224 7.82 -3.13 11.30
N ILE A 225 8.66 -2.58 12.18
CA ILE A 225 9.52 -1.44 11.90
C ILE A 225 10.87 -1.99 11.47
N ASN A 226 11.07 -2.06 10.15
CA ASN A 226 12.24 -2.74 9.59
C ASN A 226 13.51 -1.88 9.66
N GLN A 227 13.36 -0.56 9.64
CA GLN A 227 14.46 0.37 9.81
C GLN A 227 14.00 1.69 10.43
N THR A 228 14.90 2.29 11.22
CA THR A 228 14.71 3.60 11.82
C THR A 228 15.87 4.53 11.46
N PHE A 229 15.56 5.81 11.33
CA PHE A 229 16.56 6.86 11.13
C PHE A 229 16.26 8.03 12.07
N PRO A 230 17.28 8.75 12.60
CA PRO A 230 17.06 10.03 13.22
C PRO A 230 16.35 11.00 12.26
N LEU A 231 15.52 11.91 12.78
CA LEU A 231 14.83 12.91 11.96
C LEU A 231 15.80 13.75 11.13
N GLU A 232 16.97 14.08 11.68
CA GLU A 232 18.04 14.84 11.00
C GLU A 232 18.61 14.08 9.79
N ASP A 233 18.54 12.76 9.80
CA ASP A 233 19.02 11.87 8.73
C ASP A 233 17.94 11.52 7.68
N THR A 234 16.87 12.28 7.60
CA THR A 234 15.77 12.08 6.64
C THR A 234 16.28 11.89 5.20
N ALA A 235 17.32 12.63 4.80
CA ALA A 235 17.90 12.51 3.45
C ALA A 235 18.57 11.14 3.21
N LEU A 236 19.09 10.49 4.26
CA LEU A 236 19.63 9.12 4.16
C LEU A 236 18.49 8.11 4.02
N ALA A 237 17.42 8.26 4.80
CA ALA A 237 16.23 7.44 4.72
C ALA A 237 15.62 7.46 3.30
N HIS A 238 15.50 8.66 2.70
CA HIS A 238 15.01 8.80 1.32
C HIS A 238 15.92 8.10 0.31
N ARG A 239 17.23 8.29 0.40
CA ARG A 239 18.18 7.60 -0.50
C ARG A 239 18.08 6.09 -0.41
N ALA A 240 17.94 5.54 0.79
CA ALA A 240 17.77 4.10 0.99
C ALA A 240 16.46 3.59 0.37
N LEU A 241 15.35 4.35 0.51
CA LEU A 241 14.06 4.05 -0.13
C LEU A 241 14.15 4.07 -1.66
N GLU A 242 14.73 5.12 -2.23
CA GLU A 242 14.90 5.29 -3.68
C GLU A 242 15.82 4.21 -4.28
N ALA A 243 16.85 3.82 -3.52
CA ALA A 243 17.75 2.72 -3.90
C ALA A 243 17.14 1.32 -3.69
N ARG A 244 15.85 1.20 -3.26
CA ARG A 244 15.16 -0.07 -2.98
C ARG A 244 15.86 -0.95 -1.93
N GLN A 245 16.64 -0.34 -1.04
CA GLN A 245 17.40 -1.00 0.04
C GLN A 245 16.58 -1.24 1.31
N THR A 246 15.35 -0.76 1.35
CA THR A 246 14.44 -0.89 2.48
C THR A 246 13.41 -1.99 2.26
N THR A 247 12.92 -2.54 3.38
CA THR A 247 11.75 -3.44 3.42
C THR A 247 10.76 -2.91 4.44
N GLY A 248 9.48 -3.31 4.37
CA GLY A 248 8.47 -2.94 5.35
C GLY A 248 8.39 -1.43 5.60
N SER A 249 8.32 -1.04 6.87
CA SER A 249 8.15 0.36 7.29
C SER A 249 9.46 1.00 7.73
N THR A 250 9.68 2.23 7.26
CA THR A 250 10.77 3.11 7.71
C THR A 250 10.19 4.19 8.63
N VAL A 251 10.74 4.34 9.83
CA VAL A 251 10.32 5.33 10.82
C VAL A 251 11.43 6.33 11.10
N LEU A 252 11.09 7.62 11.13
CA LEU A 252 11.98 8.69 11.59
C LEU A 252 11.73 8.94 13.08
N ILE A 253 12.80 8.99 13.84
CA ILE A 253 12.77 9.18 15.31
C ILE A 253 13.24 10.59 15.64
N THR A 254 12.50 11.30 16.50
CA THR A 254 12.81 12.66 17.01
C THR A 254 13.57 12.58 18.31
#